data_bef66c8ec445338a586dee09de87666b
#
_entry.id   bef66c8ec445338a586dee09de87666b
#
_cell.length_a   1.000
_cell.length_b   1.000
_cell.length_c   1.000
_cell.angle_alpha   90.00
_cell.angle_beta   90.00
_cell.angle_gamma   90.00
#
_symmetry.space_group_name_H-M   'P 1'
#
loop_
_entity.id
_entity.type
_entity.pdbx_description
1 polymer ?
#
loop_
_entity_poly.entity_id
_entity_poly.type
_entity_poly.pdbx_seq_one_letter_code
_entity_poly.pdbx_strand_id
1 'polypeptide(L)'
;MKEYLTLTNAKDDLKSLSKLEMAKTLGLIDESEYGGYRAKNFAVLMFCEKPNCFIPNAQVEIIREIDGTDKMERITFDSPVWLQAKKVVRYFQDNIMRSFTLRYADKMEHKIIFNFPIAAFEELATNAILHKEYDANEYVGIYIYKDKISFVNPNRPLPPVTIEALNNERSFDRRQYLNRELKDMFYALKLIESYGSGIRRAKDSLEANLSPSLSFLPIDFLSNYTNAIMYIQPEFLKDDFLDKTSQETSQETRKETLMGKQIIELMKLNPHITIKELTNEIGASVSGIKYTINSLKASGRIAREGSTKAGTWIVLK
;
A
#
# COMPACT_ATOMS: atom_id res chain seq x y z
N MET A 1 -8.03 -10.33 15.85
CA MET A 1 -8.35 -9.67 17.14
C MET A 1 -7.11 -9.46 18.02
N LYS A 2 -6.36 -10.49 18.41
CA LYS A 2 -5.16 -10.32 19.29
C LYS A 2 -4.15 -9.33 18.73
N GLU A 3 -3.84 -9.37 17.44
CA GLU A 3 -2.95 -8.41 16.78
C GLU A 3 -3.48 -6.98 16.90
N TYR A 4 -4.76 -6.75 16.64
CA TYR A 4 -5.42 -5.46 16.83
C TYR A 4 -5.25 -4.96 18.27
N LEU A 5 -5.55 -5.79 19.26
CA LEU A 5 -5.41 -5.45 20.68
C LEU A 5 -3.95 -5.13 21.07
N THR A 6 -2.99 -5.78 20.44
CA THR A 6 -1.56 -5.49 20.63
C THR A 6 -1.19 -4.12 20.03
N LEU A 7 -1.61 -3.86 18.80
CA LEU A 7 -1.32 -2.61 18.10
C LEU A 7 -1.98 -1.39 18.74
N THR A 8 -3.14 -1.59 19.38
CA THR A 8 -3.88 -0.53 20.09
C THR A 8 -3.48 -0.37 21.56
N ASN A 9 -2.44 -1.08 22.01
CA ASN A 9 -1.98 -1.09 23.42
C ASN A 9 -3.10 -1.41 24.42
N ALA A 10 -4.01 -2.32 24.04
CA ALA A 10 -5.07 -2.77 24.92
C ALA A 10 -4.50 -3.50 26.15
N LYS A 11 -5.23 -3.45 27.28
CA LYS A 11 -4.84 -4.12 28.53
C LYS A 11 -4.64 -5.62 28.30
N ASP A 12 -3.69 -6.21 29.02
CA ASP A 12 -3.34 -7.63 28.86
C ASP A 12 -4.49 -8.58 29.26
N ASP A 13 -5.36 -8.14 30.18
CA ASP A 13 -6.57 -8.87 30.55
C ASP A 13 -7.46 -9.15 29.33
N LEU A 14 -7.65 -8.17 28.45
CA LEU A 14 -8.40 -8.36 27.19
C LEU A 14 -7.71 -9.34 26.23
N LYS A 15 -6.39 -9.34 26.17
CA LYS A 15 -5.62 -10.26 25.30
C LYS A 15 -5.64 -11.71 25.79
N SER A 16 -5.89 -11.92 27.10
CA SER A 16 -5.98 -13.23 27.72
C SER A 16 -7.34 -13.91 27.54
N LEU A 17 -8.38 -13.16 27.22
CA LEU A 17 -9.73 -13.67 26.99
C LEU A 17 -9.80 -14.70 25.84
N SER A 18 -10.79 -15.57 25.91
CA SER A 18 -11.16 -16.43 24.78
C SER A 18 -11.61 -15.57 23.57
N LYS A 19 -11.59 -16.15 22.37
CA LYS A 19 -12.02 -15.44 21.14
C LYS A 19 -13.46 -14.91 21.27
N LEU A 20 -14.35 -15.69 21.87
CA LEU A 20 -15.75 -15.33 22.06
C LEU A 20 -15.90 -14.16 23.05
N GLU A 21 -15.21 -14.22 24.17
CA GLU A 21 -15.22 -13.15 25.18
C GLU A 21 -14.64 -11.85 24.62
N MET A 22 -13.51 -11.94 23.88
CA MET A 22 -12.96 -10.78 23.16
C MET A 22 -13.99 -10.17 22.20
N ALA A 23 -14.69 -11.02 21.43
CA ALA A 23 -15.68 -10.55 20.48
C ALA A 23 -16.88 -9.86 21.17
N LYS A 24 -17.34 -10.41 22.29
CA LYS A 24 -18.40 -9.78 23.13
C LYS A 24 -17.92 -8.44 23.69
N THR A 25 -16.74 -8.42 24.31
CA THR A 25 -16.20 -7.22 24.97
C THR A 25 -15.96 -6.08 23.99
N LEU A 26 -15.54 -6.41 22.77
CA LEU A 26 -15.34 -5.44 21.69
C LEU A 26 -16.64 -5.09 20.94
N GLY A 27 -17.79 -5.66 21.33
CA GLY A 27 -19.08 -5.40 20.68
C GLY A 27 -19.17 -5.88 19.24
N LEU A 28 -18.40 -6.91 18.86
CA LEU A 28 -18.29 -7.41 17.49
C LEU A 28 -19.41 -8.35 17.09
N ILE A 29 -20.15 -8.88 18.07
CA ILE A 29 -21.19 -9.89 17.88
C ILE A 29 -22.41 -9.53 18.69
N ASP A 30 -23.57 -9.91 18.17
CA ASP A 30 -24.87 -9.89 18.88
C ASP A 30 -25.38 -11.30 19.08
N GLU A 31 -26.24 -11.51 20.08
CA GLU A 31 -26.95 -12.77 20.27
C GLU A 31 -27.98 -12.96 19.13
N SER A 32 -28.06 -14.18 18.62
CA SER A 32 -29.02 -14.53 17.58
C SER A 32 -30.33 -15.05 18.21
N GLU A 33 -31.47 -14.65 17.68
CA GLU A 33 -32.78 -15.16 18.06
C GLU A 33 -32.90 -16.69 17.89
N TYR A 34 -32.10 -17.26 17.02
CA TYR A 34 -32.04 -18.71 16.73
C TYR A 34 -30.98 -19.44 17.58
N GLY A 35 -30.42 -18.77 18.59
CA GLY A 35 -29.31 -19.25 19.41
C GLY A 35 -27.92 -18.99 18.76
N GLY A 36 -26.91 -18.89 19.62
CA GLY A 36 -25.55 -18.55 19.21
C GLY A 36 -25.34 -17.04 18.98
N TYR A 37 -24.39 -16.70 18.13
CA TYR A 37 -23.96 -15.32 17.90
C TYR A 37 -23.87 -15.00 16.44
N ARG A 38 -24.22 -13.76 16.07
CA ARG A 38 -24.05 -13.20 14.73
C ARG A 38 -23.00 -12.10 14.75
N ALA A 39 -22.02 -12.17 13.85
CA ALA A 39 -21.04 -11.12 13.70
C ALA A 39 -21.67 -9.88 13.04
N LYS A 40 -21.28 -8.70 13.52
CA LYS A 40 -21.63 -7.43 12.90
C LYS A 40 -20.79 -7.21 11.63
N ASN A 41 -21.30 -6.48 10.65
CA ASN A 41 -20.61 -6.25 9.37
C ASN A 41 -19.22 -5.64 9.59
N PHE A 42 -19.10 -4.64 10.46
CA PHE A 42 -17.79 -4.04 10.75
C PHE A 42 -16.80 -5.03 11.38
N ALA A 43 -17.30 -6.00 12.19
CA ALA A 43 -16.45 -7.04 12.76
C ALA A 43 -15.92 -7.99 11.68
N VAL A 44 -16.76 -8.34 10.69
CA VAL A 44 -16.34 -9.11 9.52
C VAL A 44 -15.28 -8.33 8.73
N LEU A 45 -15.51 -7.06 8.44
CA LEU A 45 -14.57 -6.20 7.72
C LEU A 45 -13.22 -6.08 8.43
N MET A 46 -13.22 -5.96 9.76
CA MET A 46 -12.00 -5.74 10.55
C MET A 46 -11.24 -7.01 10.89
N PHE A 47 -11.90 -8.15 11.03
CA PHE A 47 -11.28 -9.35 11.63
C PHE A 47 -11.42 -10.63 10.82
N CYS A 48 -12.25 -10.67 9.78
CA CYS A 48 -12.32 -11.80 8.89
C CYS A 48 -11.09 -11.81 7.97
N GLU A 49 -10.48 -12.96 7.78
CA GLU A 49 -9.30 -13.12 6.92
C GLU A 49 -9.60 -12.76 5.46
N LYS A 50 -10.81 -13.09 5.00
CA LYS A 50 -11.34 -12.77 3.67
C LYS A 50 -12.75 -12.19 3.80
N PRO A 51 -12.88 -10.89 4.13
CA PRO A 51 -14.20 -10.26 4.33
C PRO A 51 -15.07 -10.33 3.07
N ASN A 52 -14.46 -10.32 1.88
CA ASN A 52 -15.15 -10.43 0.60
C ASN A 52 -15.99 -11.71 0.42
N CYS A 53 -15.71 -12.78 1.18
CA CYS A 53 -16.55 -13.99 1.20
C CYS A 53 -17.92 -13.77 1.86
N PHE A 54 -18.08 -12.75 2.68
CA PHE A 54 -19.29 -12.45 3.44
C PHE A 54 -19.91 -11.11 3.04
N ILE A 55 -19.07 -10.15 2.70
CA ILE A 55 -19.46 -8.81 2.25
C ILE A 55 -18.85 -8.62 0.87
N PRO A 56 -19.64 -8.81 -0.20
CA PRO A 56 -19.14 -8.72 -1.58
C PRO A 56 -18.43 -7.39 -1.83
N ASN A 57 -17.35 -7.43 -2.61
CA ASN A 57 -16.55 -6.25 -2.96
C ASN A 57 -15.89 -5.53 -1.76
N ALA A 58 -15.77 -6.18 -0.59
CA ALA A 58 -15.00 -5.67 0.55
C ALA A 58 -13.49 -5.82 0.33
N GLN A 59 -13.02 -5.34 -0.80
CA GLN A 59 -11.63 -5.40 -1.26
C GLN A 59 -11.20 -4.08 -1.88
N VAL A 60 -9.89 -3.91 -2.00
CA VAL A 60 -9.27 -2.85 -2.80
C VAL A 60 -8.58 -3.50 -4.00
N GLU A 61 -8.74 -2.89 -5.15
CA GLU A 61 -8.04 -3.28 -6.37
C GLU A 61 -7.15 -2.16 -6.85
N ILE A 62 -5.89 -2.49 -7.10
CA ILE A 62 -4.98 -1.63 -7.86
C ILE A 62 -4.97 -2.12 -9.29
N ILE A 63 -5.29 -1.23 -10.21
CA ILE A 63 -5.23 -1.45 -11.64
C ILE A 63 -4.15 -0.50 -12.20
N ARG A 64 -3.08 -1.07 -12.70
CA ARG A 64 -1.93 -0.31 -13.18
C ARG A 64 -1.77 -0.47 -14.68
N GLU A 65 -1.65 0.65 -15.39
CA GLU A 65 -1.22 0.68 -16.78
C GLU A 65 0.26 0.29 -16.87
N ILE A 66 0.58 -0.66 -17.77
CA ILE A 66 1.96 -1.07 -18.02
C ILE A 66 2.52 -0.13 -19.08
N ASP A 67 3.51 0.69 -18.69
CA ASP A 67 4.13 1.72 -19.52
C ASP A 67 4.44 1.23 -20.93
N GLY A 68 3.97 2.00 -21.93
CA GLY A 68 4.21 1.72 -23.35
C GLY A 68 3.42 0.55 -23.94
N THR A 69 2.40 0.06 -23.23
CA THR A 69 1.51 -1.01 -23.70
C THR A 69 0.05 -0.70 -23.38
N ASP A 70 -0.90 -1.33 -24.10
CA ASP A 70 -2.33 -1.27 -23.78
C ASP A 70 -2.73 -2.31 -22.71
N LYS A 71 -1.77 -2.79 -21.92
CA LYS A 71 -1.98 -3.83 -20.91
C LYS A 71 -2.16 -3.22 -19.53
N MET A 72 -3.09 -3.81 -18.77
CA MET A 72 -3.35 -3.45 -17.38
C MET A 72 -2.96 -4.62 -16.48
N GLU A 73 -2.23 -4.31 -15.41
CA GLU A 73 -1.97 -5.22 -14.30
C GLU A 73 -3.02 -5.00 -13.21
N ARG A 74 -3.53 -6.09 -12.62
CA ARG A 74 -4.53 -6.03 -11.56
C ARG A 74 -4.01 -6.73 -10.31
N ILE A 75 -4.04 -6.05 -9.18
CA ILE A 75 -3.66 -6.57 -7.87
C ILE A 75 -4.83 -6.39 -6.91
N THR A 76 -5.25 -7.48 -6.27
CA THR A 76 -6.38 -7.50 -5.33
C THR A 76 -5.89 -7.62 -3.89
N PHE A 77 -6.43 -6.78 -3.00
CA PHE A 77 -6.22 -6.81 -1.56
C PHE A 77 -7.54 -7.16 -0.87
N ASP A 78 -7.70 -8.40 -0.42
CA ASP A 78 -8.94 -8.97 0.13
C ASP A 78 -8.84 -9.35 1.62
N SER A 79 -7.81 -8.89 2.32
CA SER A 79 -7.60 -9.10 3.76
C SER A 79 -8.48 -8.18 4.62
N PRO A 80 -8.47 -8.28 5.97
CA PRO A 80 -9.13 -7.29 6.83
C PRO A 80 -8.85 -5.85 6.40
N VAL A 81 -9.86 -4.98 6.37
CA VAL A 81 -9.78 -3.66 5.71
C VAL A 81 -8.65 -2.76 6.24
N TRP A 82 -8.31 -2.85 7.51
CA TRP A 82 -7.16 -2.13 8.07
C TRP A 82 -5.81 -2.67 7.56
N LEU A 83 -5.73 -3.97 7.26
CA LEU A 83 -4.55 -4.56 6.59
C LEU A 83 -4.53 -4.22 5.10
N GLN A 84 -5.70 -4.12 4.45
CA GLN A 84 -5.77 -3.64 3.07
C GLN A 84 -5.14 -2.24 2.97
N ALA A 85 -5.53 -1.30 3.85
CA ALA A 85 -4.95 0.04 3.90
C ALA A 85 -3.41 0.01 3.99
N LYS A 86 -2.87 -0.78 4.92
CA LYS A 86 -1.41 -0.91 5.07
C LYS A 86 -0.72 -1.55 3.85
N LYS A 87 -1.31 -2.62 3.32
CA LYS A 87 -0.74 -3.36 2.17
C LYS A 87 -0.75 -2.53 0.88
N VAL A 88 -1.82 -1.78 0.65
CA VAL A 88 -1.96 -0.87 -0.49
C VAL A 88 -0.88 0.22 -0.46
N VAL A 89 -0.68 0.84 0.70
CA VAL A 89 0.38 1.84 0.90
C VAL A 89 1.76 1.22 0.71
N ARG A 90 1.98 0.03 1.26
CA ARG A 90 3.25 -0.68 1.09
C ARG A 90 3.54 -1.03 -0.37
N TYR A 91 2.52 -1.54 -1.08
CA TYR A 91 2.65 -1.81 -2.51
C TYR A 91 3.03 -0.56 -3.31
N PHE A 92 2.37 0.57 -3.01
CA PHE A 92 2.69 1.85 -3.63
C PHE A 92 4.15 2.26 -3.38
N GLN A 93 4.62 2.18 -2.14
CA GLN A 93 6.00 2.50 -1.78
C GLN A 93 7.02 1.62 -2.51
N ASP A 94 6.77 0.31 -2.57
CA ASP A 94 7.72 -0.65 -3.10
C ASP A 94 7.73 -0.71 -4.64
N ASN A 95 6.62 -0.35 -5.32
CA ASN A 95 6.46 -0.58 -6.76
C ASN A 95 6.19 0.66 -7.61
N ILE A 96 5.70 1.75 -7.01
CA ILE A 96 5.22 2.92 -7.75
C ILE A 96 6.01 4.18 -7.41
N MET A 97 6.30 4.39 -6.12
CA MET A 97 6.94 5.61 -5.65
C MET A 97 8.37 5.72 -6.19
N ARG A 98 8.68 6.85 -6.80
CA ARG A 98 10.02 7.22 -7.30
C ARG A 98 10.37 8.61 -6.80
N SER A 99 11.66 8.91 -6.68
CA SER A 99 12.14 10.22 -6.29
C SER A 99 13.38 10.63 -7.04
N PHE A 100 13.62 11.94 -7.12
CA PHE A 100 14.89 12.51 -7.53
C PHE A 100 15.28 13.70 -6.64
N THR A 101 16.54 14.10 -6.69
CA THR A 101 17.04 15.23 -5.93
C THR A 101 17.09 16.47 -6.81
N LEU A 102 16.27 17.48 -6.50
CA LEU A 102 16.32 18.77 -7.15
C LEU A 102 17.42 19.61 -6.48
N ARG A 103 18.41 20.04 -7.28
CA ARG A 103 19.47 20.96 -6.84
C ARG A 103 19.20 22.35 -7.39
N TYR A 104 19.31 23.36 -6.54
CA TYR A 104 19.20 24.76 -6.94
C TYR A 104 20.61 25.29 -7.24
N ALA A 105 20.76 26.02 -8.35
CA ALA A 105 22.07 26.54 -8.78
C ALA A 105 22.66 27.59 -7.82
N ASP A 106 21.79 28.28 -7.06
CA ASP A 106 22.07 29.43 -6.20
C ASP A 106 22.02 29.11 -4.70
N LYS A 107 21.72 27.83 -4.33
CA LYS A 107 21.57 27.39 -2.93
C LYS A 107 22.32 26.09 -2.68
N MET A 108 22.91 25.96 -1.49
CA MET A 108 23.51 24.68 -1.06
C MET A 108 22.44 23.62 -0.71
N GLU A 109 21.21 24.05 -0.50
CA GLU A 109 20.08 23.16 -0.17
C GLU A 109 19.63 22.38 -1.40
N HIS A 110 19.27 21.14 -1.18
CA HIS A 110 18.65 20.29 -2.19
C HIS A 110 17.28 19.81 -1.67
N LYS A 111 16.39 19.49 -2.58
CA LYS A 111 15.03 19.02 -2.25
C LYS A 111 14.79 17.68 -2.91
N ILE A 112 14.31 16.69 -2.12
CA ILE A 112 13.86 15.42 -2.67
C ILE A 112 12.42 15.61 -3.17
N ILE A 113 12.19 15.29 -4.42
CA ILE A 113 10.89 15.39 -5.11
C ILE A 113 10.44 13.96 -5.45
N PHE A 114 9.18 13.66 -5.17
CA PHE A 114 8.55 12.38 -5.46
C PHE A 114 7.64 12.49 -6.68
N ASN A 115 7.52 11.40 -7.45
CA ASN A 115 6.51 11.33 -8.51
C ASN A 115 5.10 11.53 -7.93
N PHE A 116 4.81 10.87 -6.81
CA PHE A 116 3.60 11.01 -6.04
C PHE A 116 3.97 11.02 -4.55
N PRO A 117 3.60 12.05 -3.76
CA PRO A 117 3.93 12.10 -2.34
C PRO A 117 3.18 11.04 -1.54
N ILE A 118 3.93 10.30 -0.71
CA ILE A 118 3.37 9.19 0.09
C ILE A 118 2.25 9.65 1.01
N ALA A 119 2.36 10.81 1.67
CA ALA A 119 1.34 11.30 2.60
C ALA A 119 -0.01 11.57 1.92
N ALA A 120 0.01 12.04 0.66
CA ALA A 120 -1.22 12.18 -0.13
C ALA A 120 -1.81 10.83 -0.51
N PHE A 121 -0.98 9.88 -0.93
CA PHE A 121 -1.44 8.52 -1.28
C PHE A 121 -2.06 7.81 -0.07
N GLU A 122 -1.39 7.82 1.08
CA GLU A 122 -1.88 7.22 2.34
C GLU A 122 -3.26 7.76 2.72
N GLU A 123 -3.42 9.06 2.68
CA GLU A 123 -4.67 9.71 3.02
C GLU A 123 -5.80 9.33 2.07
N LEU A 124 -5.55 9.41 0.75
CA LEU A 124 -6.57 9.10 -0.26
C LEU A 124 -6.96 7.62 -0.26
N ALA A 125 -6.01 6.71 -0.15
CA ALA A 125 -6.27 5.27 -0.08
C ALA A 125 -7.04 4.90 1.20
N THR A 126 -6.63 5.44 2.36
CA THR A 126 -7.30 5.19 3.63
C THR A 126 -8.71 5.75 3.64
N ASN A 127 -8.92 6.97 3.12
CA ASN A 127 -10.24 7.58 2.99
C ASN A 127 -11.15 6.78 2.05
N ALA A 128 -10.64 6.29 0.93
CA ALA A 128 -11.42 5.46 0.02
C ALA A 128 -11.94 4.18 0.70
N ILE A 129 -11.12 3.53 1.52
CA ILE A 129 -11.51 2.33 2.28
C ILE A 129 -12.51 2.69 3.40
N LEU A 130 -12.23 3.74 4.18
CA LEU A 130 -13.03 4.11 5.34
C LEU A 130 -14.43 4.61 4.95
N HIS A 131 -14.52 5.36 3.86
CA HIS A 131 -15.75 5.98 3.40
C HIS A 131 -16.52 5.16 2.34
N LYS A 132 -16.05 3.94 2.03
CA LYS A 132 -16.76 3.03 1.13
C LYS A 132 -18.13 2.66 1.67
N GLU A 133 -19.15 2.71 0.82
CA GLU A 133 -20.43 2.05 1.05
C GLU A 133 -20.25 0.53 0.80
N TYR A 134 -20.20 -0.25 1.89
CA TYR A 134 -19.90 -1.68 1.80
C TYR A 134 -21.07 -2.53 1.28
N ASP A 135 -22.27 -1.94 1.15
CA ASP A 135 -23.42 -2.55 0.49
C ASP A 135 -23.44 -2.29 -1.03
N ALA A 136 -22.54 -1.43 -1.55
CA ALA A 136 -22.40 -1.20 -2.98
C ALA A 136 -21.82 -2.42 -3.70
N ASN A 137 -22.25 -2.64 -4.95
CA ASN A 137 -21.81 -3.75 -5.78
C ASN A 137 -20.44 -3.50 -6.46
N GLU A 138 -19.63 -2.58 -5.94
CA GLU A 138 -18.33 -2.21 -6.48
C GLU A 138 -17.28 -2.18 -5.39
N TYR A 139 -16.02 -2.41 -5.77
CA TYR A 139 -14.86 -2.33 -4.89
C TYR A 139 -14.24 -0.92 -4.88
N VAL A 140 -13.31 -0.66 -3.97
CA VAL A 140 -12.44 0.53 -4.06
C VAL A 140 -11.41 0.29 -5.15
N GLY A 141 -11.46 1.09 -6.22
CA GLY A 141 -10.51 1.03 -7.34
C GLY A 141 -9.42 2.09 -7.23
N ILE A 142 -8.15 1.68 -7.31
CA ILE A 142 -7.01 2.59 -7.41
C ILE A 142 -6.37 2.37 -8.78
N TYR A 143 -6.56 3.31 -9.68
CA TYR A 143 -6.09 3.25 -11.05
C TYR A 143 -4.82 4.07 -11.19
N ILE A 144 -3.73 3.41 -11.58
CA ILE A 144 -2.40 4.02 -11.73
C ILE A 144 -2.10 4.16 -13.21
N TYR A 145 -2.07 5.39 -13.67
CA TYR A 145 -1.72 5.80 -15.03
C TYR A 145 -0.34 6.44 -15.06
N LYS A 146 0.17 6.68 -16.25
CA LYS A 146 1.45 7.36 -16.46
C LYS A 146 1.52 8.75 -15.82
N ASP A 147 0.41 9.49 -15.84
CA ASP A 147 0.31 10.90 -15.44
C ASP A 147 -0.46 11.16 -14.15
N LYS A 148 -1.16 10.16 -13.62
CA LYS A 148 -2.04 10.33 -12.45
C LYS A 148 -2.35 9.02 -11.76
N ILE A 149 -2.86 9.13 -10.53
CA ILE A 149 -3.53 8.05 -9.80
C ILE A 149 -4.96 8.50 -9.50
N SER A 150 -5.94 7.65 -9.84
CA SER A 150 -7.35 7.84 -9.55
C SER A 150 -7.80 6.89 -8.45
N PHE A 151 -8.41 7.43 -7.39
CA PHE A 151 -8.99 6.67 -6.28
C PHE A 151 -10.51 6.73 -6.42
N VAL A 152 -11.09 5.64 -6.87
CA VAL A 152 -12.54 5.54 -7.14
C VAL A 152 -13.22 4.84 -5.98
N ASN A 153 -14.15 5.56 -5.36
CA ASN A 153 -15.02 5.07 -4.28
C ASN A 153 -16.46 5.00 -4.81
N PRO A 154 -17.19 3.88 -4.63
CA PRO A 154 -18.53 3.69 -5.17
C PRO A 154 -19.64 4.46 -4.45
N ASN A 155 -19.32 5.57 -3.82
CA ASN A 155 -20.29 6.47 -3.20
C ASN A 155 -19.79 7.91 -3.13
N ARG A 156 -20.72 8.85 -2.97
CA ARG A 156 -20.40 10.26 -2.73
C ARG A 156 -20.03 10.52 -1.27
N PRO A 157 -19.33 11.66 -0.99
CA PRO A 157 -19.15 12.12 0.38
C PRO A 157 -20.52 12.36 1.05
N LEU A 158 -20.60 12.08 2.34
CA LEU A 158 -21.80 12.38 3.12
C LEU A 158 -21.90 13.88 3.42
N PRO A 159 -23.10 14.47 3.33
CA PRO A 159 -23.32 15.85 3.74
C PRO A 159 -22.82 16.12 5.18
N PRO A 160 -22.30 17.29 5.50
CA PRO A 160 -22.25 18.49 4.65
C PRO A 160 -21.06 18.55 3.66
N VAL A 161 -20.19 17.55 3.62
CA VAL A 161 -19.05 17.50 2.70
C VAL A 161 -19.55 17.23 1.28
N THR A 162 -19.13 18.06 0.32
CA THR A 162 -19.48 17.94 -1.09
C THR A 162 -18.21 17.77 -1.94
N ILE A 163 -18.36 17.31 -3.17
CA ILE A 163 -17.24 17.25 -4.14
C ILE A 163 -16.65 18.65 -4.37
N GLU A 164 -17.49 19.66 -4.45
CA GLU A 164 -17.05 21.05 -4.60
C GLU A 164 -16.24 21.52 -3.39
N ALA A 165 -16.71 21.23 -2.17
CA ALA A 165 -15.97 21.54 -0.95
C ALA A 165 -14.62 20.79 -0.91
N LEU A 166 -14.57 19.50 -1.30
CA LEU A 166 -13.32 18.75 -1.39
C LEU A 166 -12.31 19.39 -2.35
N ASN A 167 -12.77 19.99 -3.45
CA ASN A 167 -11.88 20.72 -4.37
C ASN A 167 -11.39 22.05 -3.78
N ASN A 168 -12.27 22.83 -3.15
CA ASN A 168 -12.02 24.22 -2.81
C ASN A 168 -11.52 24.43 -1.38
N GLU A 169 -11.91 23.57 -0.42
CA GLU A 169 -11.58 23.72 0.99
C GLU A 169 -10.39 22.83 1.40
N ARG A 170 -9.72 23.19 2.48
CA ARG A 170 -8.59 22.44 3.04
C ARG A 170 -8.93 21.67 4.31
N SER A 171 -9.98 22.06 5.03
CA SER A 171 -10.40 21.43 6.28
C SER A 171 -11.92 21.43 6.42
N PHE A 172 -12.42 20.49 7.18
CA PHE A 172 -13.85 20.26 7.35
C PHE A 172 -14.18 20.18 8.85
N ASP A 173 -14.82 21.19 9.40
CA ASP A 173 -15.24 21.23 10.81
C ASP A 173 -16.40 20.27 11.08
N ARG A 174 -17.28 20.10 10.11
CA ARG A 174 -18.40 19.18 10.16
C ARG A 174 -18.25 18.10 9.10
N ARG A 175 -18.35 16.86 9.55
CA ARG A 175 -18.27 15.66 8.68
C ARG A 175 -19.05 14.51 9.27
N GLN A 176 -19.48 13.62 8.41
CA GLN A 176 -20.15 12.39 8.79
C GLN A 176 -19.34 11.19 8.29
N TYR A 177 -19.43 10.10 9.02
CA TYR A 177 -18.81 8.83 8.64
C TYR A 177 -19.90 7.79 8.41
N LEU A 178 -19.90 7.16 7.25
CA LEU A 178 -20.79 6.05 6.94
C LEU A 178 -20.49 4.85 7.86
N ASN A 179 -19.19 4.57 8.02
CA ASN A 179 -18.69 3.44 8.82
C ASN A 179 -18.09 3.94 10.15
N ARG A 180 -18.93 4.31 11.11
CA ARG A 180 -18.48 4.91 12.39
C ARG A 180 -17.58 3.98 13.19
N GLU A 181 -17.95 2.69 13.28
CA GLU A 181 -17.19 1.70 14.01
C GLU A 181 -15.81 1.47 13.35
N LEU A 182 -15.75 1.40 12.03
CA LEU A 182 -14.47 1.32 11.30
C LEU A 182 -13.61 2.55 11.58
N LYS A 183 -14.21 3.74 11.56
CA LYS A 183 -13.50 4.99 11.87
C LYS A 183 -12.86 4.95 13.26
N ASP A 184 -13.59 4.50 14.28
CA ASP A 184 -13.09 4.43 15.65
C ASP A 184 -11.94 3.40 15.77
N MET A 185 -12.04 2.27 15.06
CA MET A 185 -11.01 1.26 15.01
C MET A 185 -9.78 1.69 14.22
N PHE A 186 -9.94 2.41 13.11
CA PHE A 186 -8.83 3.00 12.34
C PHE A 186 -8.10 4.07 13.16
N TYR A 187 -8.84 4.88 13.91
CA TYR A 187 -8.26 5.86 14.83
C TYR A 187 -7.43 5.18 15.93
N ALA A 188 -7.95 4.14 16.57
CA ALA A 188 -7.22 3.37 17.56
C ALA A 188 -5.92 2.75 17.01
N LEU A 189 -5.93 2.33 15.75
CA LEU A 189 -4.75 1.83 15.01
C LEU A 189 -3.80 2.95 14.51
N LYS A 190 -4.14 4.22 14.74
CA LYS A 190 -3.41 5.41 14.25
C LYS A 190 -3.29 5.45 12.72
N LEU A 191 -4.25 4.87 12.01
CA LEU A 191 -4.34 4.93 10.55
C LEU A 191 -5.00 6.23 10.07
N ILE A 192 -5.74 6.91 10.93
CA ILE A 192 -6.38 8.20 10.68
C ILE A 192 -6.23 9.13 11.89
N GLU A 193 -6.37 10.43 11.64
CA GLU A 193 -6.47 11.46 12.67
C GLU A 193 -7.93 11.92 12.84
N SER A 194 -8.29 12.34 14.06
CA SER A 194 -9.69 12.68 14.39
C SER A 194 -10.14 14.09 13.96
N TYR A 195 -9.21 14.94 13.52
CA TYR A 195 -9.46 16.39 13.41
C TYR A 195 -9.88 16.89 12.02
N GLY A 196 -10.16 15.99 11.05
CA GLY A 196 -10.51 16.38 9.67
C GLY A 196 -9.34 17.03 8.90
N SER A 197 -8.13 16.81 9.37
CA SER A 197 -6.89 17.36 8.80
C SER A 197 -6.35 16.57 7.60
N GLY A 198 -6.91 15.39 7.32
CA GLY A 198 -6.36 14.46 6.35
C GLY A 198 -6.26 15.04 4.94
N ILE A 199 -7.36 15.58 4.41
CA ILE A 199 -7.35 16.22 3.07
C ILE A 199 -6.41 17.43 3.04
N ARG A 200 -6.33 18.21 4.13
CA ARG A 200 -5.34 19.29 4.26
C ARG A 200 -3.93 18.75 4.15
N ARG A 201 -3.59 17.71 4.93
CA ARG A 201 -2.27 17.07 4.90
C ARG A 201 -1.90 16.54 3.51
N ALA A 202 -2.87 15.94 2.81
CA ALA A 202 -2.67 15.50 1.43
C ALA A 202 -2.36 16.70 0.50
N LYS A 203 -3.17 17.77 0.56
CA LYS A 203 -2.95 18.98 -0.23
C LYS A 203 -1.62 19.67 0.11
N ASP A 204 -1.28 19.79 1.40
CA ASP A 204 0.00 20.38 1.87
C ASP A 204 1.20 19.56 1.38
N SER A 205 1.11 18.23 1.38
CA SER A 205 2.18 17.36 0.89
C SER A 205 2.41 17.47 -0.62
N LEU A 206 1.34 17.65 -1.39
CA LEU A 206 1.43 17.91 -2.84
C LEU A 206 2.06 19.27 -3.13
N GLU A 207 1.63 20.32 -2.44
CA GLU A 207 2.20 21.66 -2.55
C GLU A 207 3.71 21.64 -2.18
N ALA A 208 4.04 21.01 -1.06
CA ALA A 208 5.42 20.81 -0.64
C ALA A 208 6.27 20.03 -1.66
N ASN A 209 5.65 19.10 -2.41
CA ASN A 209 6.32 18.32 -3.47
C ASN A 209 6.34 19.04 -4.84
N LEU A 210 5.79 20.25 -4.95
CA LEU A 210 5.61 20.97 -6.23
C LEU A 210 4.76 20.18 -7.23
N SER A 211 3.81 19.40 -6.75
CA SER A 211 2.86 18.63 -7.55
C SER A 211 1.60 19.43 -7.83
N PRO A 212 0.85 19.13 -8.89
CA PRO A 212 -0.47 19.71 -9.12
C PRO A 212 -1.43 19.41 -7.97
N SER A 213 -2.44 20.27 -7.81
CA SER A 213 -3.47 20.10 -6.78
C SER A 213 -4.33 18.85 -7.02
N LEU A 214 -4.93 18.32 -5.95
CA LEU A 214 -5.94 17.26 -6.04
C LEU A 214 -7.16 17.74 -6.82
N SER A 215 -7.79 16.81 -7.55
CA SER A 215 -9.10 17.01 -8.17
C SER A 215 -10.07 15.94 -7.68
N PHE A 216 -11.31 16.32 -7.38
CA PHE A 216 -12.37 15.41 -7.01
C PHE A 216 -13.51 15.49 -8.03
N LEU A 217 -13.96 14.34 -8.51
CA LEU A 217 -15.01 14.16 -9.52
C LEU A 217 -16.04 13.13 -9.03
N PRO A 218 -17.23 13.06 -9.63
CA PRO A 218 -17.80 14.00 -10.61
C PRO A 218 -18.34 15.25 -9.93
N ILE A 219 -18.39 16.36 -10.64
CA ILE A 219 -18.99 17.62 -10.17
C ILE A 219 -20.52 17.56 -10.25
N ASP A 220 -21.05 16.76 -11.19
CA ASP A 220 -22.51 16.58 -11.33
C ASP A 220 -23.11 15.86 -10.09
N PHE A 221 -24.43 16.02 -9.90
CA PHE A 221 -25.15 15.44 -8.77
C PHE A 221 -25.81 14.08 -9.07
N LEU A 222 -25.73 13.61 -10.31
CA LEU A 222 -26.42 12.39 -10.77
C LEU A 222 -25.55 11.14 -10.54
N SER A 223 -24.25 11.31 -10.61
CA SER A 223 -23.29 10.20 -10.46
C SER A 223 -23.04 9.89 -8.99
N ASN A 224 -23.24 8.64 -8.57
CA ASN A 224 -23.07 8.20 -7.18
C ASN A 224 -21.70 7.55 -6.94
N TYR A 225 -20.62 8.28 -7.24
CA TYR A 225 -19.26 7.84 -6.91
C TYR A 225 -18.38 9.05 -6.56
N THR A 226 -17.21 8.79 -6.01
CA THR A 226 -16.15 9.79 -5.80
C THR A 226 -14.88 9.31 -6.47
N ASN A 227 -14.27 10.13 -7.29
CA ASN A 227 -12.95 9.90 -7.85
C ASN A 227 -12.01 11.01 -7.39
N ALA A 228 -11.08 10.68 -6.49
CA ALA A 228 -10.00 11.58 -6.12
C ALA A 228 -8.82 11.35 -7.06
N ILE A 229 -8.33 12.42 -7.70
CA ILE A 229 -7.25 12.34 -8.69
C ILE A 229 -6.01 13.06 -8.13
N MET A 230 -4.92 12.31 -8.03
CA MET A 230 -3.59 12.79 -7.70
C MET A 230 -2.73 12.77 -8.96
N TYR A 231 -2.31 13.95 -9.42
CA TYR A 231 -1.47 14.07 -10.61
C TYR A 231 0.00 13.87 -10.28
N ILE A 232 0.73 13.30 -11.24
CA ILE A 232 2.19 13.13 -11.13
C ILE A 232 2.88 14.49 -11.05
N GLN A 233 3.98 14.56 -10.37
CA GLN A 233 4.83 15.75 -10.37
C GLN A 233 5.43 15.92 -11.80
N PRO A 234 5.28 17.13 -12.43
CA PRO A 234 5.51 17.31 -13.88
C PRO A 234 6.92 16.98 -14.38
N GLU A 235 7.96 17.10 -13.53
CA GLU A 235 9.33 16.77 -13.93
C GLU A 235 9.48 15.28 -14.31
N PHE A 236 8.65 14.39 -13.76
CA PHE A 236 8.65 12.97 -14.09
C PHE A 236 8.03 12.63 -15.46
N LEU A 237 7.38 13.60 -16.12
CA LEU A 237 6.83 13.46 -17.47
C LEU A 237 7.80 13.92 -18.56
N LYS A 238 8.92 14.55 -18.19
CA LYS A 238 9.92 15.00 -19.17
C LYS A 238 10.67 13.81 -19.76
N ASP A 239 10.85 13.80 -21.06
CA ASP A 239 11.46 12.67 -21.80
C ASP A 239 12.86 12.28 -21.27
N ASP A 240 13.67 13.25 -20.85
CA ASP A 240 14.99 13.02 -20.25
C ASP A 240 14.94 12.17 -18.95
N PHE A 241 13.82 12.23 -18.21
CA PHE A 241 13.65 11.43 -17.01
C PHE A 241 13.21 10.00 -17.33
N LEU A 242 12.33 9.85 -18.33
CA LEU A 242 11.82 8.55 -18.78
C LEU A 242 12.94 7.70 -19.37
N ASP A 243 13.81 8.28 -20.21
CA ASP A 243 14.93 7.58 -20.84
C ASP A 243 15.97 7.13 -19.81
N LYS A 244 16.34 7.98 -18.85
CA LYS A 244 17.31 7.63 -17.79
C LYS A 244 16.80 6.56 -16.85
N THR A 245 15.54 6.66 -16.41
CA THR A 245 14.93 5.68 -15.49
C THR A 245 14.76 4.32 -16.18
N SER A 246 14.38 4.29 -17.46
CA SER A 246 14.27 3.06 -18.25
C SER A 246 15.64 2.38 -18.44
N GLN A 247 16.71 3.16 -18.62
CA GLN A 247 18.06 2.64 -18.73
C GLN A 247 18.64 2.17 -17.40
N GLU A 248 18.43 2.91 -16.31
CA GLU A 248 18.90 2.53 -14.97
C GLU A 248 18.16 1.29 -14.45
N THR A 249 16.83 1.23 -14.53
CA THR A 249 16.04 0.05 -14.12
C THR A 249 16.39 -1.16 -15.00
N SER A 250 16.57 -0.99 -16.32
CA SER A 250 16.98 -2.07 -17.22
C SER A 250 18.42 -2.52 -16.95
N GLN A 251 19.32 -1.62 -16.55
CA GLN A 251 20.70 -1.98 -16.20
C GLN A 251 20.81 -2.62 -14.82
N GLU A 252 20.05 -2.16 -13.82
CA GLU A 252 19.99 -2.79 -12.50
C GLU A 252 19.36 -4.18 -12.58
N THR A 253 18.22 -4.33 -13.25
CA THR A 253 17.58 -5.65 -13.47
C THR A 253 18.47 -6.58 -14.30
N ARG A 254 19.18 -6.08 -15.30
CA ARG A 254 20.18 -6.87 -16.05
C ARG A 254 21.37 -7.26 -15.19
N LYS A 255 21.91 -6.35 -14.37
CA LYS A 255 23.02 -6.64 -13.44
C LYS A 255 22.59 -7.65 -12.38
N GLU A 256 21.41 -7.51 -11.78
CA GLU A 256 20.87 -8.46 -10.80
C GLU A 256 20.62 -9.84 -11.42
N THR A 257 20.08 -9.91 -12.63
CA THR A 257 19.88 -11.17 -13.36
C THR A 257 21.19 -11.82 -13.74
N LEU A 258 22.20 -11.04 -14.13
CA LEU A 258 23.53 -11.53 -14.45
C LEU A 258 24.26 -12.03 -13.20
N MET A 259 24.24 -11.26 -12.13
CA MET A 259 24.81 -11.64 -10.83
C MET A 259 24.11 -12.90 -10.26
N GLY A 260 22.79 -12.99 -10.39
CA GLY A 260 22.03 -14.18 -9.98
C GLY A 260 22.45 -15.44 -10.73
N LYS A 261 22.70 -15.35 -12.05
CA LYS A 261 23.23 -16.46 -12.86
C LYS A 261 24.63 -16.85 -12.42
N GLN A 262 25.54 -15.88 -12.22
CA GLN A 262 26.90 -16.12 -11.75
C GLN A 262 26.93 -16.81 -10.37
N ILE A 263 26.09 -16.36 -9.44
CA ILE A 263 25.95 -16.99 -8.11
C ILE A 263 25.50 -18.44 -8.25
N ILE A 264 24.50 -18.74 -9.08
CA ILE A 264 24.01 -20.10 -9.32
C ILE A 264 25.10 -20.99 -9.92
N GLU A 265 25.86 -20.50 -10.90
CA GLU A 265 26.95 -21.25 -11.51
C GLU A 265 28.07 -21.57 -10.51
N LEU A 266 28.50 -20.58 -9.72
CA LEU A 266 29.49 -20.77 -8.67
C LEU A 266 29.01 -21.74 -7.57
N MET A 267 27.73 -21.69 -7.20
CA MET A 267 27.13 -22.65 -6.25
C MET A 267 27.02 -24.07 -6.82
N LYS A 268 26.83 -24.23 -8.13
CA LYS A 268 26.89 -25.55 -8.80
C LYS A 268 28.29 -26.13 -8.81
N LEU A 269 29.31 -25.30 -9.03
CA LEU A 269 30.70 -25.70 -9.05
C LEU A 269 31.23 -26.00 -7.64
N ASN A 270 30.85 -25.20 -6.66
CA ASN A 270 31.22 -25.36 -5.25
C ASN A 270 29.97 -25.17 -4.34
N PRO A 271 29.28 -26.26 -3.96
CA PRO A 271 28.12 -26.18 -3.09
C PRO A 271 28.40 -25.64 -1.68
N HIS A 272 29.65 -25.56 -1.26
CA HIS A 272 30.07 -25.03 0.04
C HIS A 272 30.57 -23.58 -0.03
N ILE A 273 30.49 -22.93 -1.20
CA ILE A 273 30.99 -21.57 -1.42
C ILE A 273 30.43 -20.58 -0.39
N THR A 274 31.29 -19.79 0.19
CA THR A 274 30.94 -18.77 1.19
C THR A 274 30.56 -17.44 0.52
N ILE A 275 29.84 -16.58 1.26
CA ILE A 275 29.51 -15.24 0.79
C ILE A 275 30.77 -14.42 0.50
N LYS A 276 31.84 -14.63 1.25
CA LYS A 276 33.11 -13.94 1.07
C LYS A 276 33.80 -14.36 -0.25
N GLU A 277 33.78 -15.65 -0.57
CA GLU A 277 34.29 -16.16 -1.85
C GLU A 277 33.45 -15.68 -3.02
N LEU A 278 32.10 -15.72 -2.90
CA LEU A 278 31.23 -15.15 -3.92
C LEU A 278 31.48 -13.65 -4.15
N THR A 279 31.75 -12.90 -3.09
CA THR A 279 32.10 -11.47 -3.17
C THR A 279 33.40 -11.25 -3.96
N ASN A 280 34.41 -12.09 -3.70
CA ASN A 280 35.71 -11.99 -4.39
C ASN A 280 35.63 -12.41 -5.88
N GLU A 281 34.91 -13.51 -6.16
CA GLU A 281 34.79 -14.05 -7.54
C GLU A 281 33.94 -13.15 -8.44
N ILE A 282 32.85 -12.55 -7.89
CA ILE A 282 31.93 -11.72 -8.66
C ILE A 282 32.36 -10.25 -8.67
N GLY A 283 33.18 -9.82 -7.72
CA GLY A 283 33.59 -8.41 -7.58
C GLY A 283 32.47 -7.49 -7.10
N ALA A 284 31.47 -8.03 -6.40
CA ALA A 284 30.31 -7.29 -5.93
C ALA A 284 30.38 -7.05 -4.40
N SER A 285 29.60 -6.09 -3.88
CA SER A 285 29.54 -5.84 -2.44
C SER A 285 28.89 -6.99 -1.67
N VAL A 286 29.31 -7.21 -0.41
CA VAL A 286 28.71 -8.23 0.49
C VAL A 286 27.20 -8.06 0.62
N SER A 287 26.70 -6.82 0.69
CA SER A 287 25.27 -6.51 0.75
C SER A 287 24.54 -6.90 -0.54
N GLY A 288 25.12 -6.61 -1.72
CA GLY A 288 24.56 -7.01 -3.00
C GLY A 288 24.47 -8.54 -3.18
N ILE A 289 25.52 -9.27 -2.81
CA ILE A 289 25.52 -10.74 -2.84
C ILE A 289 24.45 -11.30 -1.89
N LYS A 290 24.34 -10.79 -0.64
CA LYS A 290 23.31 -11.22 0.32
C LYS A 290 21.89 -10.94 -0.18
N TYR A 291 21.65 -9.77 -0.76
CA TYR A 291 20.38 -9.41 -1.35
C TYR A 291 19.98 -10.38 -2.48
N THR A 292 20.89 -10.62 -3.43
CA THR A 292 20.66 -11.54 -4.56
C THR A 292 20.42 -12.97 -4.09
N ILE A 293 21.17 -13.47 -3.10
CA ILE A 293 20.95 -14.79 -2.50
C ILE A 293 19.55 -14.89 -1.86
N ASN A 294 19.12 -13.86 -1.13
CA ASN A 294 17.79 -13.83 -0.53
C ASN A 294 16.67 -13.81 -1.60
N SER A 295 16.85 -13.06 -2.67
CA SER A 295 15.94 -13.04 -3.83
C SER A 295 15.86 -14.42 -4.50
N LEU A 296 16.99 -15.08 -4.73
CA LEU A 296 17.05 -16.43 -5.31
C LEU A 296 16.41 -17.49 -4.39
N LYS A 297 16.52 -17.35 -3.08
CA LYS A 297 15.81 -18.22 -2.11
C LYS A 297 14.30 -17.97 -2.14
N ALA A 298 13.88 -16.71 -2.13
CA ALA A 298 12.47 -16.33 -2.18
C ALA A 298 11.78 -16.81 -3.46
N SER A 299 12.51 -16.82 -4.58
CA SER A 299 12.04 -17.35 -5.87
C SER A 299 12.15 -18.88 -6.01
N GLY A 300 12.58 -19.59 -4.97
CA GLY A 300 12.71 -21.06 -4.98
C GLY A 300 13.81 -21.60 -5.91
N ARG A 301 14.77 -20.79 -6.34
CA ARG A 301 15.84 -21.19 -7.26
C ARG A 301 17.04 -21.82 -6.55
N ILE A 302 17.27 -21.46 -5.29
CA ILE A 302 18.29 -22.05 -4.43
C ILE A 302 17.73 -22.34 -3.04
N ALA A 303 18.26 -23.34 -2.39
CA ALA A 303 18.02 -23.64 -0.98
C ALA A 303 19.37 -23.83 -0.25
N ARG A 304 19.35 -23.82 1.06
CA ARG A 304 20.52 -24.16 1.88
C ARG A 304 20.14 -25.20 2.89
N GLU A 305 20.88 -26.28 2.89
CA GLU A 305 20.73 -27.39 3.82
C GLU A 305 21.86 -27.36 4.88
N GLY A 306 21.52 -27.52 6.16
CA GLY A 306 22.49 -27.50 7.26
C GLY A 306 22.66 -26.12 7.94
N SER A 307 23.70 -25.97 8.76
CA SER A 307 23.94 -24.79 9.58
C SER A 307 24.45 -23.59 8.76
N THR A 308 24.34 -22.38 9.34
CA THR A 308 24.82 -21.13 8.72
C THR A 308 26.34 -21.12 8.47
N LYS A 309 27.13 -21.94 9.20
CA LYS A 309 28.60 -22.00 9.08
C LYS A 309 29.10 -23.17 8.23
N ALA A 310 28.34 -24.27 8.13
CA ALA A 310 28.75 -25.51 7.45
C ALA A 310 27.64 -26.09 6.53
N GLY A 311 26.71 -25.27 6.08
CA GLY A 311 25.62 -25.72 5.22
C GLY A 311 25.98 -25.73 3.74
N THR A 312 25.28 -26.58 2.98
CA THR A 312 25.44 -26.82 1.56
C THR A 312 24.37 -26.06 0.75
N TRP A 313 24.77 -25.44 -0.33
CA TRP A 313 23.84 -24.80 -1.27
C TRP A 313 23.27 -25.84 -2.24
N ILE A 314 21.95 -25.84 -2.38
CA ILE A 314 21.23 -26.68 -3.34
C ILE A 314 20.64 -25.75 -4.39
N VAL A 315 20.98 -25.99 -5.65
CA VAL A 315 20.37 -25.29 -6.78
C VAL A 315 19.14 -26.07 -7.20
N LEU A 316 17.98 -25.44 -7.07
CA LEU A 316 16.69 -25.97 -7.49
C LEU A 316 16.42 -25.56 -8.94
N LYS A 317 15.60 -26.30 -9.66
CA LYS A 317 15.34 -26.03 -11.11
C LYS A 317 14.52 -24.79 -11.30
#